data_e6cba16d2b320a90bc0c44010ae4013f
#
_entry.id   e6cba16d2b320a90bc0c44010ae4013f
#
_cell.length_a   1.000
_cell.length_b   1.000
_cell.length_c   1.000
_cell.angle_alpha   90.00
_cell.angle_beta   90.00
_cell.angle_gamma   90.00
#
_symmetry.space_group_name_H-M   'P 1'
#
loop_
_entity.id
_entity.type
_entity.pdbx_description
1 polymer ?
#
loop_
_entity_poly.entity_id
_entity_poly.type
_entity_poly.pdbx_seq_one_letter_code
_entity_poly.pdbx_strand_id
1 'polypeptide(L)'
;MGCLFYCFQYQGNEILKKWGAHVERTKKTSIGTELLVNALRDQGAEIIFGYPGGAALHIYDEFFRQNVNHVLARHEQGAGHMADGYARVAGRVGVAVTTSGPGATNIVTAVATAQMDSVPLVVISGQVTTSGIGKDAFQETDVVSLMTPITKYAYQVEDAKDIPRIIKEAFYLANSGRKGPVLVDVPKDIGVQEVALEDIDDSFDLPGYNMDHEVDLGAVAAIKEALLQAEKPLLLVGNGVVKSEAHQELRDFAHRYNIPVTHTLLGIGLLASDDPLNLGLAGMHGTYAANMALMETDCLLNIGSRFDDRVASNPDNFAPDAKIIHVDIDLAEIGKIMEPDIALLADAKTALGALLQGAIAGWSDKTDWLAHQAANQALHPTRVPEMTDAIRPQAVLDYLGKATDGQAYIVTDVGQHQMWAAQYYPYQFPGQNLTSGGLGTMGYGVPATIGAAFAADEKHPVVGIIGDGGFQMTNQELNIIQHYGIQPKFIILNNTVLGMVHQWQHAFYSDRYSHSEFGSSLPDFVKLSEALGVKAAKVTDPADMQAAVDEMLAYDGAYVLEVLIDKYERVTPMVPSGKANNEMEGLS
;
A
#
# COMPACT_ATOMS: atom_id res chain seq x y z
N MET A 1 8.86 35.01 -39.23
CA MET A 1 8.27 34.91 -37.90
C MET A 1 8.55 33.49 -37.41
N GLY A 2 9.64 33.34 -36.68
CA GLY A 2 10.09 32.03 -36.21
C GLY A 2 9.59 31.78 -34.81
N CYS A 3 8.83 30.71 -34.61
CA CYS A 3 8.56 30.14 -33.28
C CYS A 3 9.82 29.45 -32.78
N LEU A 4 10.43 30.00 -31.74
CA LEU A 4 11.45 29.31 -30.95
C LEU A 4 10.77 28.21 -30.11
N PHE A 5 10.96 26.98 -30.52
CA PHE A 5 10.74 25.81 -29.65
C PHE A 5 11.91 25.75 -28.66
N TYR A 6 11.67 26.04 -27.41
CA TYR A 6 12.57 25.67 -26.32
C TYR A 6 12.40 24.14 -26.05
N CYS A 7 13.26 23.35 -26.66
CA CYS A 7 13.52 21.98 -26.21
C CYS A 7 14.33 22.06 -24.93
N PHE A 8 13.71 21.85 -23.79
CA PHE A 8 14.43 21.46 -22.57
C PHE A 8 14.81 19.99 -22.70
N GLN A 9 16.08 19.71 -23.01
CA GLN A 9 16.67 18.40 -22.77
C GLN A 9 16.86 18.25 -21.26
N TYR A 10 16.00 17.46 -20.63
CA TYR A 10 16.24 16.94 -19.30
C TYR A 10 17.25 15.79 -19.40
N GLN A 11 18.45 15.99 -18.87
CA GLN A 11 19.38 14.91 -18.58
C GLN A 11 18.87 14.19 -17.32
N GLY A 12 18.64 12.86 -17.40
CA GLY A 12 18.30 12.03 -16.27
C GLY A 12 19.31 12.17 -15.12
N ASN A 13 18.84 12.03 -13.90
CA ASN A 13 19.52 12.07 -12.59
C ASN A 13 19.66 13.40 -11.85
N GLU A 14 18.93 14.47 -12.21
CA GLU A 14 18.82 15.66 -11.35
C GLU A 14 17.38 16.03 -10.94
N ILE A 15 16.46 15.05 -10.92
CA ILE A 15 15.02 15.34 -10.76
C ILE A 15 14.65 15.73 -9.32
N LEU A 16 15.45 15.38 -8.33
CA LEU A 16 15.26 15.82 -6.94
C LEU A 16 16.29 16.90 -6.58
N LYS A 17 16.17 18.09 -7.13
CA LYS A 17 16.85 19.26 -6.56
C LYS A 17 16.27 19.48 -5.17
N LYS A 18 17.13 19.48 -4.12
CA LYS A 18 16.71 19.98 -2.80
C LYS A 18 15.99 21.30 -3.01
N TRP A 19 14.75 21.38 -2.53
CA TRP A 19 13.97 22.62 -2.54
C TRP A 19 14.87 23.76 -2.11
N GLY A 20 14.89 24.87 -2.88
CA GLY A 20 15.90 25.92 -2.80
C GLY A 20 16.29 26.36 -1.39
N ALA A 21 17.53 26.76 -1.26
CA ALA A 21 18.10 27.27 -0.02
C ALA A 21 17.25 28.40 0.59
N HIS A 22 17.23 28.47 1.92
CA HIS A 22 16.60 29.53 2.71
C HIS A 22 16.65 30.89 2.02
N VAL A 23 15.49 31.45 1.70
CA VAL A 23 15.36 32.87 1.41
C VAL A 23 15.70 33.61 2.71
N GLU A 24 16.70 34.49 2.69
CA GLU A 24 17.07 35.31 3.84
C GLU A 24 15.82 36.00 4.40
N ARG A 25 15.53 35.75 5.68
CA ARG A 25 14.40 36.32 6.43
C ARG A 25 14.65 37.82 6.73
N THR A 26 14.54 38.67 5.72
CA THR A 26 14.42 40.12 5.90
C THR A 26 12.96 40.59 5.99
N LYS A 27 12.02 39.70 5.68
CA LYS A 27 10.57 39.98 5.73
C LYS A 27 10.09 39.98 7.19
N LYS A 28 9.17 40.92 7.49
CA LYS A 28 8.44 40.98 8.78
C LYS A 28 7.10 40.25 8.73
N THR A 29 6.59 39.97 7.54
CA THR A 29 5.30 39.33 7.30
C THR A 29 5.44 38.22 6.27
N SER A 30 4.52 37.25 6.27
CA SER A 30 4.37 36.19 5.29
C SER A 30 2.89 35.97 4.97
N ILE A 31 2.56 35.36 3.86
CA ILE A 31 1.18 34.97 3.52
C ILE A 31 0.96 33.48 3.83
N GLY A 32 -0.32 33.09 3.99
CA GLY A 32 -0.69 31.72 4.39
C GLY A 32 -0.10 30.63 3.49
N THR A 33 -0.08 30.80 2.16
CA THR A 33 0.50 29.82 1.24
C THR A 33 2.04 29.73 1.32
N GLU A 34 2.73 30.83 1.59
CA GLU A 34 4.17 30.81 1.85
C GLU A 34 4.48 30.03 3.14
N LEU A 35 3.69 30.25 4.20
CA LEU A 35 3.77 29.48 5.44
C LEU A 35 3.50 27.99 5.22
N LEU A 36 2.48 27.65 4.41
CA LEU A 36 2.14 26.29 4.06
C LEU A 36 3.31 25.56 3.37
N VAL A 37 3.87 26.15 2.32
CA VAL A 37 4.94 25.53 1.54
C VAL A 37 6.22 25.39 2.38
N ASN A 38 6.54 26.40 3.19
CA ASN A 38 7.65 26.31 4.12
C ASN A 38 7.46 25.21 5.15
N ALA A 39 6.27 25.10 5.75
CA ALA A 39 5.95 24.06 6.73
C ALA A 39 6.02 22.66 6.11
N LEU A 40 5.51 22.44 4.89
CA LEU A 40 5.63 21.16 4.18
C LEU A 40 7.09 20.76 3.98
N ARG A 41 7.94 21.70 3.58
CA ARG A 41 9.38 21.46 3.41
C ARG A 41 10.05 21.13 4.74
N ASP A 42 9.72 21.87 5.80
CA ASP A 42 10.29 21.68 7.15
C ASP A 42 9.89 20.30 7.73
N GLN A 43 8.75 19.74 7.31
CA GLN A 43 8.34 18.36 7.62
C GLN A 43 8.93 17.30 6.67
N GLY A 44 9.80 17.68 5.74
CA GLY A 44 10.52 16.75 4.86
C GLY A 44 9.71 16.24 3.68
N ALA A 45 8.67 16.97 3.24
CA ALA A 45 8.01 16.69 1.97
C ALA A 45 9.01 16.97 0.83
N GLU A 46 9.37 15.95 0.05
CA GLU A 46 10.34 16.06 -1.05
C GLU A 46 9.66 16.18 -2.41
N ILE A 47 8.48 15.60 -2.55
CA ILE A 47 7.66 15.60 -3.77
C ILE A 47 6.18 15.72 -3.39
N ILE A 48 5.43 16.45 -4.17
CA ILE A 48 3.99 16.66 -3.99
C ILE A 48 3.26 16.23 -5.25
N PHE A 49 2.20 15.43 -5.09
CA PHE A 49 1.35 15.01 -6.20
C PHE A 49 0.06 15.81 -6.18
N GLY A 50 -0.47 16.24 -7.34
CA GLY A 50 -1.69 17.00 -7.28
C GLY A 50 -2.24 17.43 -8.62
N TYR A 51 -3.39 18.12 -8.53
CA TYR A 51 -4.07 18.70 -9.67
C TYR A 51 -4.57 20.12 -9.33
N PRO A 52 -4.19 21.15 -10.09
CA PRO A 52 -4.58 22.53 -9.81
C PRO A 52 -6.06 22.80 -10.10
N GLY A 53 -6.60 23.80 -9.40
CA GLY A 53 -7.95 24.32 -9.64
C GLY A 53 -8.15 25.66 -8.93
N GLY A 54 -9.29 26.28 -9.14
CA GLY A 54 -9.56 27.68 -8.77
C GLY A 54 -9.30 28.03 -7.28
N ALA A 55 -9.63 27.13 -6.36
CA ALA A 55 -9.41 27.35 -4.94
C ALA A 55 -7.97 27.09 -4.48
N ALA A 56 -7.19 26.32 -5.25
CA ALA A 56 -5.80 26.00 -4.94
C ALA A 56 -4.77 26.89 -5.68
N LEU A 57 -5.20 27.86 -6.51
CA LEU A 57 -4.29 28.65 -7.36
C LEU A 57 -3.20 29.35 -6.57
N HIS A 58 -3.48 29.87 -5.38
CA HIS A 58 -2.49 30.55 -4.56
C HIS A 58 -1.43 29.59 -4.01
N ILE A 59 -1.80 28.32 -3.75
CA ILE A 59 -0.87 27.25 -3.36
C ILE A 59 0.07 26.95 -4.55
N TYR A 60 -0.49 26.81 -5.76
CA TYR A 60 0.28 26.52 -6.97
C TYR A 60 1.16 27.70 -7.42
N ASP A 61 0.74 28.96 -7.19
CA ASP A 61 1.58 30.13 -7.42
C ASP A 61 2.82 30.09 -6.49
N GLU A 62 2.63 29.69 -5.24
CA GLU A 62 3.73 29.56 -4.30
C GLU A 62 4.63 28.35 -4.63
N PHE A 63 4.08 27.24 -5.13
CA PHE A 63 4.87 26.14 -5.68
C PHE A 63 5.81 26.61 -6.80
N PHE A 64 5.31 27.45 -7.71
CA PHE A 64 6.15 28.03 -8.76
C PHE A 64 7.24 28.93 -8.19
N ARG A 65 6.91 29.81 -7.24
CA ARG A 65 7.86 30.76 -6.64
C ARG A 65 8.99 30.05 -5.89
N GLN A 66 8.68 28.96 -5.18
CA GLN A 66 9.65 28.21 -4.39
C GLN A 66 10.25 27.02 -5.14
N ASN A 67 9.92 26.84 -6.41
CA ASN A 67 10.39 25.72 -7.24
C ASN A 67 10.15 24.35 -6.57
N VAL A 68 8.92 24.13 -6.12
CA VAL A 68 8.50 22.89 -5.45
C VAL A 68 8.53 21.73 -6.45
N ASN A 69 9.04 20.57 -6.02
CA ASN A 69 8.94 19.33 -6.78
C ASN A 69 7.48 18.86 -6.78
N HIS A 70 6.76 19.18 -7.83
CA HIS A 70 5.35 18.85 -7.97
C HIS A 70 5.11 17.98 -9.20
N VAL A 71 4.35 16.89 -9.02
CA VAL A 71 3.89 16.00 -10.10
C VAL A 71 2.45 16.33 -10.44
N LEU A 72 2.24 16.82 -11.67
CA LEU A 72 0.91 17.07 -12.19
C LEU A 72 0.25 15.76 -12.65
N ALA A 73 -0.57 15.17 -11.79
CA ALA A 73 -1.40 14.02 -12.12
C ALA A 73 -2.42 14.33 -13.22
N ARG A 74 -3.15 13.37 -13.69
CA ARG A 74 -4.24 13.55 -14.65
C ARG A 74 -5.62 13.43 -14.03
N HIS A 75 -5.64 12.97 -12.78
CA HIS A 75 -6.83 12.88 -11.94
C HIS A 75 -6.42 12.91 -10.46
N GLU A 76 -7.23 13.48 -9.58
CA GLU A 76 -6.91 13.62 -8.14
C GLU A 76 -6.81 12.25 -7.44
N GLN A 77 -7.61 11.28 -7.83
CA GLN A 77 -7.46 9.89 -7.36
C GLN A 77 -6.07 9.34 -7.71
N GLY A 78 -5.60 9.60 -8.95
CA GLY A 78 -4.25 9.25 -9.38
C GLY A 78 -3.18 9.93 -8.52
N ALA A 79 -3.35 11.22 -8.22
CA ALA A 79 -2.43 11.95 -7.33
C ALA A 79 -2.34 11.31 -5.94
N GLY A 80 -3.49 10.95 -5.34
CA GLY A 80 -3.54 10.30 -4.04
C GLY A 80 -2.89 8.92 -4.03
N HIS A 81 -3.13 8.09 -5.05
CA HIS A 81 -2.49 6.78 -5.16
C HIS A 81 -0.98 6.87 -5.49
N MET A 82 -0.53 7.89 -6.24
CA MET A 82 0.90 8.16 -6.41
C MET A 82 1.55 8.52 -5.07
N ALA A 83 0.91 9.39 -4.29
CA ALA A 83 1.39 9.75 -2.95
C ALA A 83 1.43 8.52 -2.01
N ASP A 84 0.46 7.60 -2.11
CA ASP A 84 0.45 6.32 -1.39
C ASP A 84 1.62 5.42 -1.81
N GLY A 85 1.79 5.16 -3.11
CA GLY A 85 2.89 4.34 -3.63
C GLY A 85 4.26 4.90 -3.26
N TYR A 86 4.43 6.22 -3.37
CA TYR A 86 5.63 6.93 -2.93
C TYR A 86 5.89 6.74 -1.43
N ALA A 87 4.85 6.94 -0.60
CA ALA A 87 4.99 6.83 0.85
C ALA A 87 5.43 5.43 1.30
N ARG A 88 4.92 4.38 0.65
CA ARG A 88 5.28 2.99 0.98
C ARG A 88 6.74 2.68 0.69
N VAL A 89 7.28 3.15 -0.45
CA VAL A 89 8.67 2.88 -0.85
C VAL A 89 9.64 3.85 -0.17
N ALA A 90 9.31 5.13 -0.07
CA ALA A 90 10.16 6.14 0.56
C ALA A 90 10.22 6.01 2.11
N GLY A 91 9.27 5.28 2.74
CA GLY A 91 9.15 5.21 4.20
C GLY A 91 8.77 6.55 4.85
N ARG A 92 8.12 7.46 4.12
CA ARG A 92 7.80 8.83 4.52
C ARG A 92 6.33 9.15 4.32
N VAL A 93 5.90 10.31 4.84
CA VAL A 93 4.55 10.81 4.59
C VAL A 93 4.41 11.24 3.13
N GLY A 94 3.44 10.66 2.42
CA GLY A 94 3.06 11.11 1.08
C GLY A 94 2.23 12.39 1.15
N VAL A 95 2.38 13.27 0.16
CA VAL A 95 1.63 14.53 0.11
C VAL A 95 0.87 14.65 -1.19
N ALA A 96 -0.43 14.91 -1.09
CA ALA A 96 -1.29 15.19 -2.24
C ALA A 96 -2.00 16.54 -2.08
N VAL A 97 -2.16 17.29 -3.19
CA VAL A 97 -2.83 18.59 -3.19
C VAL A 97 -3.94 18.61 -4.23
N THR A 98 -5.14 19.02 -3.81
CA THR A 98 -6.32 19.14 -4.67
C THR A 98 -6.96 20.52 -4.57
N THR A 99 -7.83 20.84 -5.51
CA THR A 99 -8.74 21.99 -5.37
C THR A 99 -9.99 21.61 -4.58
N SER A 100 -10.87 22.57 -4.33
CA SER A 100 -12.17 22.36 -3.68
C SER A 100 -13.16 21.53 -4.52
N GLY A 101 -14.31 21.24 -3.96
CA GLY A 101 -15.43 20.60 -4.63
C GLY A 101 -15.05 19.29 -5.30
N PRO A 102 -15.13 19.19 -6.65
CA PRO A 102 -14.82 17.95 -7.38
C PRO A 102 -13.38 17.48 -7.17
N GLY A 103 -12.41 18.36 -6.96
CA GLY A 103 -11.04 17.98 -6.68
C GLY A 103 -10.92 17.23 -5.35
N ALA A 104 -11.54 17.76 -4.30
CA ALA A 104 -11.56 17.11 -2.99
C ALA A 104 -12.41 15.81 -2.99
N THR A 105 -13.53 15.76 -3.72
CA THR A 105 -14.33 14.52 -3.80
C THR A 105 -13.67 13.43 -4.64
N ASN A 106 -12.90 13.78 -5.67
CA ASN A 106 -12.19 12.81 -6.52
C ASN A 106 -11.07 12.06 -5.77
N ILE A 107 -10.46 12.63 -4.73
CA ILE A 107 -9.37 11.97 -3.99
C ILE A 107 -9.87 11.03 -2.88
N VAL A 108 -11.16 11.03 -2.56
CA VAL A 108 -11.77 10.26 -1.45
C VAL A 108 -11.36 8.79 -1.47
N THR A 109 -11.42 8.14 -2.63
CA THR A 109 -11.04 6.73 -2.77
C THR A 109 -9.58 6.49 -2.38
N ALA A 110 -8.66 7.36 -2.78
CA ALA A 110 -7.25 7.21 -2.42
C ALA A 110 -7.00 7.43 -0.92
N VAL A 111 -7.71 8.38 -0.31
CA VAL A 111 -7.66 8.62 1.15
C VAL A 111 -8.19 7.40 1.91
N ALA A 112 -9.34 6.85 1.50
CA ALA A 112 -9.91 5.65 2.11
C ALA A 112 -8.99 4.42 1.96
N THR A 113 -8.31 4.28 0.81
CA THR A 113 -7.28 3.24 0.59
C THR A 113 -6.13 3.37 1.60
N ALA A 114 -5.59 4.59 1.74
CA ALA A 114 -4.51 4.87 2.68
C ALA A 114 -4.92 4.60 4.13
N GLN A 115 -6.16 4.94 4.52
CA GLN A 115 -6.71 4.67 5.86
C GLN A 115 -6.80 3.18 6.15
N MET A 116 -7.34 2.40 5.21
CA MET A 116 -7.50 0.95 5.38
C MET A 116 -6.17 0.21 5.49
N ASP A 117 -5.14 0.68 4.76
CA ASP A 117 -3.82 0.06 4.71
C ASP A 117 -2.80 0.74 5.63
N SER A 118 -3.25 1.69 6.46
CA SER A 118 -2.38 2.41 7.41
C SER A 118 -1.17 3.08 6.73
N VAL A 119 -1.42 3.81 5.62
CA VAL A 119 -0.39 4.53 4.88
C VAL A 119 -0.36 5.99 5.33
N PRO A 120 0.80 6.54 5.75
CA PRO A 120 0.89 7.93 6.17
C PRO A 120 0.74 8.85 4.95
N LEU A 121 -0.32 9.66 4.95
CA LEU A 121 -0.65 10.57 3.87
C LEU A 121 -1.12 11.92 4.44
N VAL A 122 -0.66 13.04 3.89
CA VAL A 122 -1.21 14.36 4.15
C VAL A 122 -1.85 14.87 2.87
N VAL A 123 -3.16 15.11 2.92
CA VAL A 123 -3.93 15.67 1.81
C VAL A 123 -4.26 17.11 2.11
N ILE A 124 -3.89 18.01 1.20
CA ILE A 124 -4.22 19.43 1.28
C ILE A 124 -5.29 19.72 0.24
N SER A 125 -6.46 20.17 0.69
CA SER A 125 -7.49 20.67 -0.20
C SER A 125 -7.54 22.20 -0.16
N GLY A 126 -7.61 22.83 -1.34
CA GLY A 126 -8.06 24.20 -1.40
C GLY A 126 -9.56 24.27 -1.10
N GLN A 127 -10.04 25.37 -0.50
CA GLN A 127 -11.44 25.58 -0.20
C GLN A 127 -11.90 26.94 -0.73
N VAL A 128 -13.21 27.13 -0.88
CA VAL A 128 -13.80 28.45 -1.13
C VAL A 128 -13.41 29.41 0.00
N THR A 129 -13.66 30.71 -0.17
CA THR A 129 -13.39 31.67 0.93
C THR A 129 -14.21 31.32 2.18
N THR A 130 -13.69 31.66 3.35
CA THR A 130 -14.38 31.45 4.63
C THR A 130 -15.80 31.99 4.65
N SER A 131 -16.01 33.15 4.00
CA SER A 131 -17.35 33.76 3.84
C SER A 131 -18.30 32.98 2.92
N GLY A 132 -17.78 32.07 2.09
CA GLY A 132 -18.55 31.23 1.16
C GLY A 132 -18.93 29.88 1.74
N ILE A 133 -18.24 29.40 2.77
CA ILE A 133 -18.47 28.10 3.38
C ILE A 133 -19.88 28.00 3.99
N GLY A 134 -20.59 26.91 3.70
CA GLY A 134 -21.97 26.68 4.14
C GLY A 134 -23.01 27.49 3.36
N LYS A 135 -22.68 28.02 2.17
CA LYS A 135 -23.57 28.84 1.34
C LYS A 135 -23.76 28.31 -0.08
N ASP A 136 -23.41 27.06 -0.32
CA ASP A 136 -23.48 26.42 -1.65
C ASP A 136 -22.71 27.21 -2.73
N ALA A 137 -21.56 27.76 -2.38
CA ALA A 137 -20.71 28.50 -3.31
C ALA A 137 -20.20 27.57 -4.43
N PHE A 138 -19.86 28.16 -5.59
CA PHE A 138 -19.35 27.37 -6.70
C PHE A 138 -18.11 26.54 -6.31
N GLN A 139 -18.20 25.21 -6.53
CA GLN A 139 -17.20 24.23 -6.12
C GLN A 139 -16.97 24.16 -4.60
N GLU A 140 -17.95 24.50 -3.79
CA GLU A 140 -17.93 24.21 -2.36
C GLU A 140 -18.27 22.73 -2.11
N THR A 141 -17.65 22.15 -1.12
CA THR A 141 -18.01 20.87 -0.52
C THR A 141 -17.56 20.89 0.94
N ASP A 142 -18.36 20.37 1.86
CA ASP A 142 -17.94 20.13 3.25
C ASP A 142 -16.93 18.96 3.27
N VAL A 143 -15.67 19.28 2.96
CA VAL A 143 -14.58 18.31 2.82
C VAL A 143 -14.22 17.70 4.16
N VAL A 144 -14.30 18.46 5.25
CA VAL A 144 -14.00 17.99 6.61
C VAL A 144 -14.96 16.88 7.01
N SER A 145 -16.27 17.11 6.87
CA SER A 145 -17.27 16.07 7.17
C SER A 145 -17.14 14.85 6.26
N LEU A 146 -16.85 15.07 4.98
CA LEU A 146 -16.64 14.00 4.00
C LEU A 146 -15.46 13.10 4.36
N MET A 147 -14.36 13.68 4.83
CA MET A 147 -13.09 12.98 5.08
C MET A 147 -12.95 12.45 6.52
N THR A 148 -13.73 12.96 7.48
CA THR A 148 -13.65 12.56 8.89
C THR A 148 -13.69 11.04 9.10
N PRO A 149 -14.58 10.24 8.46
CA PRO A 149 -14.63 8.79 8.68
C PRO A 149 -13.49 8.00 8.02
N ILE A 150 -12.70 8.61 7.14
CA ILE A 150 -11.65 7.96 6.37
C ILE A 150 -10.26 8.57 6.59
N THR A 151 -10.11 9.41 7.63
CA THR A 151 -8.84 10.02 8.02
C THR A 151 -8.62 9.86 9.53
N LYS A 152 -7.39 10.01 9.96
CA LYS A 152 -7.07 10.11 11.40
C LYS A 152 -7.55 11.44 11.99
N TYR A 153 -7.45 12.50 11.20
CA TYR A 153 -7.94 13.83 11.53
C TYR A 153 -8.19 14.66 10.28
N ALA A 154 -9.10 15.63 10.38
CA ALA A 154 -9.39 16.57 9.32
C ALA A 154 -9.41 18.00 9.89
N TYR A 155 -8.47 18.82 9.44
CA TYR A 155 -8.36 20.21 9.80
C TYR A 155 -9.08 21.09 8.78
N GLN A 156 -9.80 22.14 9.24
CA GLN A 156 -10.09 23.31 8.45
C GLN A 156 -9.30 24.47 9.02
N VAL A 157 -8.49 25.14 8.20
CA VAL A 157 -7.66 26.25 8.64
C VAL A 157 -8.51 27.51 8.75
N GLU A 158 -8.54 28.12 9.94
CA GLU A 158 -9.33 29.33 10.22
C GLU A 158 -8.48 30.61 10.24
N ASP A 159 -7.18 30.51 10.51
CA ASP A 159 -6.21 31.62 10.53
C ASP A 159 -4.87 31.16 9.95
N ALA A 160 -4.27 31.98 9.09
CA ALA A 160 -3.01 31.65 8.44
C ALA A 160 -1.83 31.50 9.42
N LYS A 161 -1.85 32.16 10.59
CA LYS A 161 -0.83 32.01 11.63
C LYS A 161 -0.72 30.57 12.18
N ASP A 162 -1.80 29.80 12.11
CA ASP A 162 -1.86 28.44 12.64
C ASP A 162 -1.35 27.40 11.64
N ILE A 163 -1.12 27.76 10.37
CA ILE A 163 -0.71 26.81 9.31
C ILE A 163 0.55 26.04 9.68
N PRO A 164 1.65 26.65 10.18
CA PRO A 164 2.85 25.88 10.53
C PRO A 164 2.60 24.83 11.61
N ARG A 165 1.82 25.16 12.65
CA ARG A 165 1.41 24.23 13.70
C ARG A 165 0.55 23.10 13.12
N ILE A 166 -0.50 23.42 12.35
CA ILE A 166 -1.40 22.44 11.76
C ILE A 166 -0.66 21.46 10.85
N ILE A 167 0.26 21.92 10.00
CA ILE A 167 1.05 21.05 9.13
C ILE A 167 1.96 20.12 9.95
N LYS A 168 2.63 20.64 10.99
CA LYS A 168 3.45 19.84 11.90
C LYS A 168 2.64 18.75 12.60
N GLU A 169 1.46 19.11 13.12
CA GLU A 169 0.52 18.16 13.73
C GLU A 169 0.00 17.12 12.72
N ALA A 170 -0.34 17.53 11.50
CA ALA A 170 -0.83 16.64 10.44
C ALA A 170 0.21 15.58 10.07
N PHE A 171 1.49 15.97 9.90
CA PHE A 171 2.56 15.01 9.64
C PHE A 171 2.83 14.07 10.81
N TYR A 172 2.81 14.60 12.03
CA TYR A 172 2.95 13.78 13.23
C TYR A 172 1.82 12.76 13.36
N LEU A 173 0.56 13.20 13.23
CA LEU A 173 -0.61 12.32 13.28
C LEU A 173 -0.58 11.26 12.18
N ALA A 174 -0.21 11.66 10.96
CA ALA A 174 -0.15 10.72 9.84
C ALA A 174 0.87 9.60 10.08
N ASN A 175 2.01 9.90 10.73
CA ASN A 175 3.15 8.97 10.83
C ASN A 175 3.35 8.36 12.24
N SER A 176 2.50 8.66 13.22
CA SER A 176 2.58 8.13 14.59
C SER A 176 1.44 7.15 14.89
N GLY A 177 1.64 6.28 15.86
CA GLY A 177 0.69 5.23 16.21
C GLY A 177 0.32 4.36 15.00
N ARG A 178 -0.95 3.98 14.86
CA ARG A 178 -1.41 3.43 13.59
C ARG A 178 -1.35 4.52 12.54
N LYS A 179 -0.44 4.39 11.57
CA LYS A 179 -0.25 5.37 10.51
C LYS A 179 -1.53 5.51 9.67
N GLY A 180 -1.72 6.67 9.03
CA GLY A 180 -2.93 6.90 8.22
C GLY A 180 -3.00 8.31 7.64
N PRO A 181 -4.02 8.62 6.84
CA PRO A 181 -4.18 9.92 6.21
C PRO A 181 -4.69 10.99 7.17
N VAL A 182 -4.27 12.24 6.90
CA VAL A 182 -4.77 13.46 7.54
C VAL A 182 -5.12 14.47 6.46
N LEU A 183 -6.28 15.14 6.61
CA LEU A 183 -6.71 16.23 5.73
C LEU A 183 -6.36 17.59 6.35
N VAL A 184 -5.92 18.51 5.50
CA VAL A 184 -5.82 19.96 5.82
C VAL A 184 -6.54 20.74 4.74
N ASP A 185 -7.71 21.30 5.09
CA ASP A 185 -8.56 22.11 4.21
C ASP A 185 -8.22 23.57 4.37
N VAL A 186 -7.78 24.25 3.27
CA VAL A 186 -7.24 25.61 3.30
C VAL A 186 -8.13 26.56 2.51
N PRO A 187 -8.94 27.40 3.19
CA PRO A 187 -9.74 28.41 2.52
C PRO A 187 -8.87 29.40 1.74
N LYS A 188 -9.39 29.83 0.57
CA LYS A 188 -8.67 30.65 -0.38
C LYS A 188 -8.20 32.00 0.19
N ASP A 189 -9.03 32.64 1.01
CA ASP A 189 -8.72 33.91 1.68
C ASP A 189 -7.66 33.73 2.78
N ILE A 190 -7.69 32.61 3.51
CA ILE A 190 -6.64 32.26 4.46
C ILE A 190 -5.30 32.03 3.75
N GLY A 191 -5.32 31.42 2.57
CA GLY A 191 -4.10 31.22 1.77
C GLY A 191 -3.37 32.52 1.41
N VAL A 192 -4.07 33.64 1.29
CA VAL A 192 -3.49 34.96 0.98
C VAL A 192 -3.49 35.93 2.18
N GLN A 193 -3.95 35.51 3.33
CA GLN A 193 -3.92 36.29 4.56
C GLN A 193 -2.44 36.59 4.95
N GLU A 194 -2.15 37.87 5.18
CA GLU A 194 -0.84 38.32 5.64
C GLU A 194 -0.74 38.19 7.17
N VAL A 195 0.37 37.59 7.64
CA VAL A 195 0.62 37.32 9.05
C VAL A 195 1.99 37.92 9.41
N ALA A 196 2.09 38.61 10.57
CA ALA A 196 3.36 39.01 11.11
C ALA A 196 4.13 37.77 11.62
N LEU A 197 5.43 37.67 11.31
CA LEU A 197 6.23 36.49 11.67
C LEU A 197 6.32 36.28 13.19
N GLU A 198 6.13 37.32 13.99
CA GLU A 198 6.09 37.25 15.46
C GLU A 198 4.78 36.65 16.01
N ASP A 199 3.72 36.62 15.20
CA ASP A 199 2.40 36.09 15.60
C ASP A 199 2.21 34.63 15.18
N ILE A 200 3.18 34.03 14.48
CA ILE A 200 3.08 32.65 14.00
C ILE A 200 3.08 31.68 15.20
N ASP A 201 2.08 30.84 15.24
CA ASP A 201 2.01 29.69 16.15
C ASP A 201 2.71 28.47 15.54
N ASP A 202 3.88 28.12 16.07
CA ASP A 202 4.58 26.88 15.73
C ASP A 202 4.61 25.88 16.90
N SER A 203 3.79 26.14 17.93
CA SER A 203 3.61 25.24 19.06
C SER A 203 3.22 23.84 18.59
N PHE A 204 3.40 22.85 19.46
CA PHE A 204 2.97 21.49 19.21
C PHE A 204 2.14 21.04 20.40
N ASP A 205 0.83 20.94 20.20
CA ASP A 205 -0.08 20.50 21.24
C ASP A 205 -1.20 19.65 20.65
N LEU A 206 -1.20 18.37 20.97
CA LEU A 206 -2.24 17.41 20.60
C LEU A 206 -2.87 16.82 21.86
N PRO A 207 -3.82 17.56 22.50
CA PRO A 207 -4.45 17.10 23.71
C PRO A 207 -5.13 15.75 23.53
N GLY A 208 -4.81 14.79 24.40
CA GLY A 208 -5.42 13.46 24.39
C GLY A 208 -4.83 12.50 23.35
N TYR A 209 -3.87 12.92 22.53
CA TYR A 209 -3.14 12.03 21.65
C TYR A 209 -1.74 11.74 22.22
N ASN A 210 -1.63 10.62 22.94
CA ASN A 210 -0.36 10.17 23.50
C ASN A 210 -0.07 8.75 22.99
N MET A 211 1.08 8.57 22.33
CA MET A 211 1.56 7.29 21.80
C MET A 211 2.71 6.70 22.63
N ASP A 212 3.13 7.37 23.71
CA ASP A 212 4.17 6.88 24.61
C ASP A 212 3.56 5.87 25.60
N HIS A 213 3.35 4.65 25.12
CA HIS A 213 2.91 3.54 25.96
C HIS A 213 4.13 2.72 26.41
N GLU A 214 4.34 2.62 27.70
CA GLU A 214 5.28 1.63 28.26
C GLU A 214 4.76 0.23 27.97
N VAL A 215 5.66 -0.65 27.52
CA VAL A 215 5.29 -2.06 27.25
C VAL A 215 4.90 -2.76 28.55
N ASP A 216 3.75 -3.39 28.58
CA ASP A 216 3.32 -4.21 29.70
C ASP A 216 4.21 -5.46 29.83
N LEU A 217 5.18 -5.41 30.75
CA LEU A 217 6.09 -6.53 31.01
C LEU A 217 5.37 -7.74 31.61
N GLY A 218 4.21 -7.54 32.25
CA GLY A 218 3.37 -8.63 32.73
C GLY A 218 2.76 -9.41 31.57
N ALA A 219 2.23 -8.70 30.57
CA ALA A 219 1.73 -9.31 29.32
C ALA A 219 2.87 -10.01 28.55
N VAL A 220 4.06 -9.38 28.45
CA VAL A 220 5.24 -10.02 27.84
C VAL A 220 5.62 -11.33 28.53
N ALA A 221 5.62 -11.35 29.88
CA ALA A 221 5.89 -12.57 30.63
C ALA A 221 4.82 -13.65 30.40
N ALA A 222 3.55 -13.26 30.36
CA ALA A 222 2.43 -14.17 30.05
C ALA A 222 2.52 -14.75 28.62
N ILE A 223 2.94 -13.95 27.63
CA ILE A 223 3.18 -14.41 26.25
C ILE A 223 4.30 -15.46 26.24
N LYS A 224 5.43 -15.18 26.91
CA LYS A 224 6.55 -16.12 26.99
C LYS A 224 6.14 -17.45 27.64
N GLU A 225 5.35 -17.39 28.70
CA GLU A 225 4.82 -18.58 29.38
C GLU A 225 3.86 -19.37 28.47
N ALA A 226 2.95 -18.67 27.76
CA ALA A 226 2.04 -19.32 26.82
C ALA A 226 2.80 -20.05 25.69
N LEU A 227 3.81 -19.41 25.12
CA LEU A 227 4.68 -20.02 24.11
C LEU A 227 5.47 -21.21 24.65
N LEU A 228 5.98 -21.13 25.89
CA LEU A 228 6.71 -22.23 26.52
C LEU A 228 5.83 -23.49 26.66
N GLN A 229 4.56 -23.28 27.06
CA GLN A 229 3.59 -24.36 27.26
C GLN A 229 3.04 -24.94 25.96
N ALA A 230 3.07 -24.18 24.87
CA ALA A 230 2.56 -24.60 23.58
C ALA A 230 3.37 -25.76 22.99
N GLU A 231 2.67 -26.70 22.36
CA GLU A 231 3.27 -27.76 21.54
C GLU A 231 3.33 -27.40 20.07
N LYS A 232 2.41 -26.51 19.64
CA LYS A 232 2.21 -26.09 18.23
C LYS A 232 2.15 -24.57 18.09
N PRO A 233 3.17 -23.81 18.56
CA PRO A 233 3.15 -22.35 18.45
C PRO A 233 3.23 -21.88 16.99
N LEU A 234 2.50 -20.79 16.67
CA LEU A 234 2.47 -20.19 15.34
C LEU A 234 2.51 -18.65 15.45
N LEU A 235 3.26 -18.01 14.57
CA LEU A 235 3.21 -16.55 14.38
C LEU A 235 2.32 -16.21 13.19
N LEU A 236 1.34 -15.31 13.39
CA LEU A 236 0.61 -14.63 12.32
C LEU A 236 1.07 -13.17 12.29
N VAL A 237 1.66 -12.74 11.18
CA VAL A 237 2.26 -11.41 11.09
C VAL A 237 1.60 -10.57 10.00
N GLY A 238 1.34 -9.31 10.31
CA GLY A 238 0.65 -8.40 9.40
C GLY A 238 1.41 -7.12 9.09
N ASN A 239 0.70 -6.18 8.48
CA ASN A 239 1.25 -4.88 8.07
C ASN A 239 1.84 -4.07 9.23
N GLY A 240 1.36 -4.27 10.46
CA GLY A 240 1.90 -3.59 11.64
C GLY A 240 3.39 -3.84 11.84
N VAL A 241 3.88 -5.06 11.52
CA VAL A 241 5.31 -5.38 11.57
C VAL A 241 6.09 -4.64 10.48
N VAL A 242 5.51 -4.49 9.28
CA VAL A 242 6.12 -3.70 8.18
C VAL A 242 6.17 -2.21 8.58
N LYS A 243 5.06 -1.66 9.08
CA LYS A 243 4.94 -0.23 9.42
C LYS A 243 5.78 0.21 10.62
N SER A 244 6.08 -0.70 11.53
CA SER A 244 6.99 -0.46 12.67
C SER A 244 8.46 -0.78 12.34
N GLU A 245 8.76 -1.24 11.11
CA GLU A 245 10.11 -1.65 10.71
C GLU A 245 10.70 -2.73 11.64
N ALA A 246 9.85 -3.66 12.09
CA ALA A 246 10.19 -4.70 13.07
C ALA A 246 10.61 -6.03 12.43
N HIS A 247 11.00 -6.01 11.15
CA HIS A 247 11.30 -7.23 10.38
C HIS A 247 12.54 -7.98 10.90
N GLN A 248 13.55 -7.27 11.41
CA GLN A 248 14.73 -7.92 11.97
C GLN A 248 14.39 -8.59 13.30
N GLU A 249 13.68 -7.88 14.18
CA GLU A 249 13.22 -8.42 15.47
C GLU A 249 12.29 -9.63 15.27
N LEU A 250 11.43 -9.59 14.24
CA LEU A 250 10.59 -10.75 13.88
C LEU A 250 11.42 -11.95 13.46
N ARG A 251 12.38 -11.77 12.54
CA ARG A 251 13.26 -12.85 12.08
C ARG A 251 14.09 -13.43 13.23
N ASP A 252 14.69 -12.55 14.04
CA ASP A 252 15.47 -12.97 15.20
C ASP A 252 14.62 -13.78 16.18
N PHE A 253 13.35 -13.39 16.41
CA PHE A 253 12.44 -14.09 17.30
C PHE A 253 12.03 -15.44 16.72
N ALA A 254 11.56 -15.47 15.47
CA ALA A 254 11.14 -16.70 14.81
C ALA A 254 12.27 -17.74 14.74
N HIS A 255 13.47 -17.34 14.30
CA HIS A 255 14.62 -18.24 14.20
C HIS A 255 15.20 -18.64 15.54
N ARG A 256 15.21 -17.73 16.53
CA ARG A 256 15.71 -18.05 17.88
C ARG A 256 14.93 -19.18 18.55
N TYR A 257 13.63 -19.25 18.27
CA TYR A 257 12.71 -20.21 18.88
C TYR A 257 12.18 -21.25 17.89
N ASN A 258 12.64 -21.25 16.66
CA ASN A 258 12.18 -22.12 15.57
C ASN A 258 10.64 -22.19 15.51
N ILE A 259 9.96 -21.01 15.52
CA ILE A 259 8.49 -20.91 15.41
C ILE A 259 8.11 -20.62 13.96
N PRO A 260 7.24 -21.45 13.35
CA PRO A 260 6.76 -21.19 11.99
C PRO A 260 5.95 -19.89 11.91
N VAL A 261 6.00 -19.23 10.76
CA VAL A 261 5.38 -17.93 10.50
C VAL A 261 4.46 -18.02 9.30
N THR A 262 3.26 -17.50 9.44
CA THR A 262 2.36 -17.18 8.33
C THR A 262 2.08 -15.69 8.31
N HIS A 263 1.72 -15.15 7.17
CA HIS A 263 1.55 -13.71 7.01
C HIS A 263 0.26 -13.33 6.29
N THR A 264 -0.22 -12.11 6.53
CA THR A 264 -1.31 -11.51 5.77
C THR A 264 -0.80 -10.99 4.41
N LEU A 265 -1.69 -10.58 3.52
CA LEU A 265 -1.35 -10.02 2.20
C LEU A 265 -0.34 -8.85 2.30
N LEU A 266 -0.51 -7.96 3.27
CA LEU A 266 0.40 -6.81 3.49
C LEU A 266 1.62 -7.17 4.37
N GLY A 267 1.69 -8.39 4.88
CA GLY A 267 2.85 -8.95 5.60
C GLY A 267 3.81 -9.74 4.71
N ILE A 268 3.52 -9.86 3.42
CA ILE A 268 4.38 -10.54 2.45
C ILE A 268 5.79 -9.90 2.45
N GLY A 269 6.83 -10.74 2.43
CA GLY A 269 8.23 -10.31 2.44
C GLY A 269 8.83 -10.08 3.84
N LEU A 270 8.05 -10.17 4.92
CA LEU A 270 8.59 -10.12 6.29
C LEU A 270 9.60 -11.23 6.57
N LEU A 271 9.30 -12.46 6.10
CA LEU A 271 10.27 -13.52 5.86
C LEU A 271 10.43 -13.69 4.35
N ALA A 272 11.64 -13.99 3.89
CA ALA A 272 11.89 -14.32 2.50
C ALA A 272 11.07 -15.55 2.08
N SER A 273 10.69 -15.62 0.81
CA SER A 273 9.83 -16.72 0.32
C SER A 273 10.50 -18.11 0.43
N ASP A 274 11.81 -18.17 0.52
CA ASP A 274 12.61 -19.39 0.68
C ASP A 274 13.05 -19.66 2.12
N ASP A 275 12.62 -18.82 3.09
CA ASP A 275 12.89 -19.05 4.50
C ASP A 275 12.12 -20.31 4.99
N PRO A 276 12.79 -21.29 5.61
CA PRO A 276 12.17 -22.56 6.02
C PRO A 276 11.06 -22.41 7.06
N LEU A 277 11.01 -21.29 7.78
CA LEU A 277 9.94 -20.99 8.74
C LEU A 277 8.75 -20.29 8.09
N ASN A 278 8.85 -19.83 6.84
CA ASN A 278 7.78 -19.15 6.13
C ASN A 278 6.77 -20.18 5.56
N LEU A 279 5.58 -20.24 6.14
CA LEU A 279 4.49 -21.09 5.65
C LEU A 279 3.69 -20.44 4.51
N GLY A 280 3.92 -19.15 4.24
CA GLY A 280 3.27 -18.40 3.18
C GLY A 280 2.05 -17.60 3.63
N LEU A 281 1.25 -17.17 2.63
CA LEU A 281 0.05 -16.36 2.81
C LEU A 281 -1.02 -17.12 3.58
N ALA A 282 -1.66 -16.45 4.55
CA ALA A 282 -2.80 -16.95 5.32
C ALA A 282 -4.15 -16.55 4.68
N GLY A 283 -5.18 -17.36 4.92
CA GLY A 283 -6.57 -17.00 4.64
C GLY A 283 -7.09 -17.45 3.28
N MET A 284 -8.00 -16.66 2.70
CA MET A 284 -8.84 -17.05 1.54
C MET A 284 -8.04 -17.60 0.36
N HIS A 285 -6.94 -16.98 -0.01
CA HIS A 285 -6.05 -17.40 -1.10
C HIS A 285 -4.68 -17.86 -0.57
N GLY A 286 -4.67 -18.29 0.70
CA GLY A 286 -3.48 -18.74 1.39
C GLY A 286 -2.96 -20.09 0.91
N THR A 287 -1.74 -20.40 1.33
CA THR A 287 -1.14 -21.70 1.10
C THR A 287 -1.83 -22.78 1.97
N TYR A 288 -1.77 -24.04 1.53
CA TYR A 288 -2.30 -25.13 2.32
C TYR A 288 -1.63 -25.21 3.71
N ALA A 289 -0.30 -25.11 3.75
CA ALA A 289 0.45 -25.19 5.00
C ALA A 289 0.09 -24.05 5.98
N ALA A 290 -0.02 -22.82 5.50
CA ALA A 290 -0.41 -21.68 6.33
C ALA A 290 -1.81 -21.85 6.93
N ASN A 291 -2.79 -22.26 6.12
CA ASN A 291 -4.16 -22.46 6.56
C ASN A 291 -4.31 -23.65 7.50
N MET A 292 -3.62 -24.77 7.25
CA MET A 292 -3.61 -25.91 8.16
C MET A 292 -2.91 -25.56 9.48
N ALA A 293 -1.80 -24.83 9.44
CA ALA A 293 -1.13 -24.36 10.65
C ALA A 293 -2.05 -23.50 11.53
N LEU A 294 -2.84 -22.59 10.93
CA LEU A 294 -3.83 -21.79 11.65
C LEU A 294 -4.92 -22.64 12.30
N MET A 295 -5.34 -23.72 11.65
CA MET A 295 -6.37 -24.62 12.19
C MET A 295 -5.88 -25.55 13.28
N GLU A 296 -4.57 -25.87 13.30
CA GLU A 296 -3.99 -26.90 14.17
C GLU A 296 -3.14 -26.35 15.31
N THR A 297 -2.84 -25.04 15.29
CA THR A 297 -2.04 -24.38 16.34
C THR A 297 -2.76 -24.42 17.69
N ASP A 298 -1.99 -24.55 18.78
CA ASP A 298 -2.48 -24.43 20.16
C ASP A 298 -2.12 -23.08 20.81
N CYS A 299 -1.27 -22.27 20.12
CA CYS A 299 -0.89 -20.94 20.58
C CYS A 299 -0.57 -20.05 19.37
N LEU A 300 -1.47 -19.12 19.09
CA LEU A 300 -1.34 -18.16 17.98
C LEU A 300 -0.88 -16.82 18.51
N LEU A 301 0.35 -16.43 18.18
CA LEU A 301 0.86 -15.07 18.43
C LEU A 301 0.64 -14.22 17.17
N ASN A 302 -0.41 -13.41 17.22
CA ASN A 302 -0.74 -12.45 16.17
C ASN A 302 -0.07 -11.11 16.43
N ILE A 303 0.71 -10.58 15.45
CA ILE A 303 1.45 -9.32 15.58
C ILE A 303 1.10 -8.41 14.40
N GLY A 304 0.41 -7.30 14.70
CA GLY A 304 0.09 -6.27 13.72
C GLY A 304 -0.81 -6.72 12.56
N SER A 305 -1.69 -7.70 12.82
CA SER A 305 -2.75 -8.16 11.93
C SER A 305 -4.11 -8.00 12.61
N ARG A 306 -5.12 -7.62 11.85
CA ARG A 306 -6.46 -7.27 12.34
C ARG A 306 -7.44 -8.43 12.35
N PHE A 307 -7.03 -9.64 11.99
CA PHE A 307 -7.94 -10.78 11.78
C PHE A 307 -9.10 -10.45 10.81
N ASP A 308 -8.78 -9.74 9.71
CA ASP A 308 -9.82 -9.37 8.73
C ASP A 308 -10.44 -10.62 8.06
N ASP A 309 -11.56 -10.41 7.38
CA ASP A 309 -12.37 -11.47 6.76
C ASP A 309 -11.66 -12.22 5.62
N ARG A 310 -10.52 -11.72 5.13
CA ARG A 310 -9.69 -12.43 4.15
C ARG A 310 -8.75 -13.43 4.81
N VAL A 311 -8.40 -13.20 6.08
CA VAL A 311 -7.56 -14.09 6.91
C VAL A 311 -8.44 -14.99 7.77
N ALA A 312 -9.38 -14.43 8.52
CA ALA A 312 -10.32 -15.13 9.40
C ALA A 312 -11.74 -15.09 8.79
N SER A 313 -11.94 -15.83 7.70
CA SER A 313 -13.20 -15.82 6.95
C SER A 313 -14.39 -16.35 7.78
N ASN A 314 -14.11 -17.22 8.74
CA ASN A 314 -15.07 -17.73 9.74
C ASN A 314 -14.43 -17.61 11.13
N PRO A 315 -14.61 -16.48 11.83
CA PRO A 315 -13.98 -16.25 13.14
C PRO A 315 -14.34 -17.31 14.20
N ASP A 316 -15.56 -17.86 14.16
CA ASP A 316 -16.00 -18.89 15.12
C ASP A 316 -15.25 -20.23 14.97
N ASN A 317 -14.65 -20.45 13.80
CA ASN A 317 -13.88 -21.66 13.48
C ASN A 317 -12.45 -21.29 13.01
N PHE A 318 -11.90 -20.18 13.49
CA PHE A 318 -10.52 -19.78 13.21
C PHE A 318 -9.63 -20.14 14.41
N ALA A 319 -8.57 -20.92 14.19
CA ALA A 319 -7.66 -21.37 15.23
C ALA A 319 -8.40 -21.91 16.50
N PRO A 320 -9.31 -22.91 16.34
CA PRO A 320 -10.33 -23.23 17.35
C PRO A 320 -9.75 -23.73 18.68
N ASP A 321 -8.57 -24.33 18.68
CA ASP A 321 -7.91 -24.88 19.86
C ASP A 321 -6.78 -23.98 20.40
N ALA A 322 -6.56 -22.81 19.77
CA ALA A 322 -5.44 -21.95 20.08
C ALA A 322 -5.72 -20.99 21.23
N LYS A 323 -4.71 -20.80 22.09
CA LYS A 323 -4.62 -19.57 22.89
C LYS A 323 -4.29 -18.41 21.96
N ILE A 324 -5.18 -17.43 21.89
CA ILE A 324 -5.04 -16.25 21.03
C ILE A 324 -4.28 -15.14 21.75
N ILE A 325 -3.16 -14.73 21.19
CA ILE A 325 -2.35 -13.60 21.68
C ILE A 325 -2.39 -12.50 20.62
N HIS A 326 -2.84 -11.30 20.99
CA HIS A 326 -2.97 -10.19 20.06
C HIS A 326 -2.06 -9.03 20.46
N VAL A 327 -1.08 -8.73 19.60
CA VAL A 327 -0.18 -7.57 19.71
C VAL A 327 -0.56 -6.57 18.63
N ASP A 328 -1.03 -5.41 19.03
CA ASP A 328 -1.36 -4.32 18.10
C ASP A 328 -1.07 -2.96 18.74
N ILE A 329 -0.80 -1.95 17.90
CA ILE A 329 -0.58 -0.56 18.33
C ILE A 329 -1.91 0.19 18.51
N ASP A 330 -3.00 -0.32 17.92
CA ASP A 330 -4.32 0.30 17.93
C ASP A 330 -5.25 -0.48 18.87
N LEU A 331 -5.58 0.15 20.01
CA LEU A 331 -6.50 -0.45 20.98
C LEU A 331 -7.86 -0.80 20.37
N ALA A 332 -8.29 -0.07 19.33
CA ALA A 332 -9.57 -0.33 18.68
C ALA A 332 -9.59 -1.61 17.83
N GLU A 333 -8.44 -2.17 17.50
CA GLU A 333 -8.34 -3.44 16.77
C GLU A 333 -8.26 -4.64 17.72
N ILE A 334 -7.76 -4.46 18.95
CA ILE A 334 -7.65 -5.55 19.94
C ILE A 334 -9.07 -5.98 20.37
N GLY A 335 -9.36 -7.27 20.20
CA GLY A 335 -10.67 -7.84 20.56
C GLY A 335 -11.83 -7.50 19.62
N LYS A 336 -11.58 -6.80 18.51
CA LYS A 336 -12.63 -6.38 17.58
C LYS A 336 -13.25 -7.54 16.79
N ILE A 337 -12.47 -8.49 16.36
CA ILE A 337 -12.89 -9.69 15.60
C ILE A 337 -12.69 -10.96 16.43
N MET A 338 -11.52 -11.13 17.02
CA MET A 338 -11.16 -12.26 17.85
C MET A 338 -10.86 -11.76 19.26
N GLU A 339 -11.55 -12.31 20.27
CA GLU A 339 -11.26 -12.01 21.68
C GLU A 339 -9.93 -12.68 22.05
N PRO A 340 -8.90 -11.93 22.47
CA PRO A 340 -7.62 -12.53 22.81
C PRO A 340 -7.58 -13.02 24.26
N ASP A 341 -6.89 -14.15 24.50
CA ASP A 341 -6.52 -14.59 25.84
C ASP A 341 -5.47 -13.70 26.48
N ILE A 342 -4.57 -13.16 25.65
CA ILE A 342 -3.54 -12.20 26.07
C ILE A 342 -3.50 -11.05 25.05
N ALA A 343 -3.69 -9.83 25.53
CA ALA A 343 -3.56 -8.61 24.74
C ALA A 343 -2.27 -7.86 25.11
N LEU A 344 -1.55 -7.34 24.12
CA LEU A 344 -0.42 -6.45 24.32
C LEU A 344 -0.58 -5.22 23.43
N LEU A 345 -0.97 -4.09 24.02
CA LEU A 345 -1.01 -2.80 23.33
C LEU A 345 0.40 -2.25 23.21
N ALA A 346 1.02 -2.42 22.05
CA ALA A 346 2.38 -1.95 21.80
C ALA A 346 2.68 -1.87 20.30
N ASP A 347 3.64 -1.03 19.94
CA ASP A 347 4.30 -1.09 18.64
C ASP A 347 4.99 -2.45 18.44
N ALA A 348 4.93 -3.02 17.23
CA ALA A 348 5.44 -4.36 16.96
C ALA A 348 6.95 -4.48 17.23
N LYS A 349 7.74 -3.46 16.92
CA LYS A 349 9.19 -3.46 17.19
C LYS A 349 9.48 -3.47 18.68
N THR A 350 8.75 -2.65 19.43
CA THR A 350 8.88 -2.58 20.89
C THR A 350 8.45 -3.89 21.55
N ALA A 351 7.34 -4.49 21.10
CA ALA A 351 6.85 -5.76 21.61
C ALA A 351 7.84 -6.90 21.33
N LEU A 352 8.29 -7.06 20.08
CA LEU A 352 9.28 -8.07 19.69
C LEU A 352 10.62 -7.86 20.40
N GLY A 353 11.07 -6.60 20.54
CA GLY A 353 12.25 -6.26 21.31
C GLY A 353 12.16 -6.71 22.77
N ALA A 354 11.00 -6.51 23.42
CA ALA A 354 10.76 -6.98 24.80
C ALA A 354 10.67 -8.51 24.89
N LEU A 355 10.07 -9.17 23.89
CA LEU A 355 10.04 -10.64 23.82
C LEU A 355 11.43 -11.26 23.63
N LEU A 356 12.33 -10.57 22.93
CA LEU A 356 13.73 -10.98 22.73
C LEU A 356 14.62 -10.76 23.97
N GLN A 357 14.21 -9.88 24.91
CA GLN A 357 14.97 -9.65 26.13
C GLN A 357 14.95 -10.89 27.05
N GLY A 358 16.12 -11.48 27.24
CA GLY A 358 16.25 -12.75 27.94
C GLY A 358 15.76 -13.95 27.11
N ALA A 359 16.07 -15.16 27.53
CA ALA A 359 15.56 -16.36 26.89
C ALA A 359 14.24 -16.78 27.54
N ILE A 360 13.39 -17.50 26.78
CA ILE A 360 12.29 -18.27 27.35
C ILE A 360 12.93 -19.45 28.07
N ALA A 361 12.98 -19.39 29.41
CA ALA A 361 13.66 -20.40 30.21
C ALA A 361 12.97 -21.75 30.04
N GLY A 362 13.73 -22.80 29.74
CA GLY A 362 13.19 -24.13 29.49
C GLY A 362 12.65 -24.36 28.08
N TRP A 363 12.81 -23.41 27.17
CA TRP A 363 12.40 -23.59 25.77
C TRP A 363 13.11 -24.80 25.14
N SER A 364 12.36 -25.59 24.43
CA SER A 364 12.85 -26.63 23.52
C SER A 364 12.16 -26.50 22.17
N ASP A 365 12.91 -26.71 21.09
CA ASP A 365 12.36 -26.67 19.74
C ASP A 365 11.20 -27.67 19.58
N LYS A 366 10.17 -27.23 18.90
CA LYS A 366 8.97 -28.02 18.63
C LYS A 366 9.15 -28.82 17.33
N THR A 367 10.12 -29.75 17.35
CA THR A 367 10.60 -30.46 16.15
C THR A 367 9.51 -31.25 15.44
N ASP A 368 8.58 -31.86 16.16
CA ASP A 368 7.46 -32.63 15.59
C ASP A 368 6.49 -31.67 14.86
N TRP A 369 6.25 -30.47 15.43
CA TRP A 369 5.42 -29.46 14.81
C TRP A 369 6.05 -28.92 13.53
N LEU A 370 7.35 -28.62 13.55
CA LEU A 370 8.09 -28.18 12.36
C LEU A 370 8.08 -29.25 11.26
N ALA A 371 8.31 -30.52 11.64
CA ALA A 371 8.26 -31.62 10.68
C ALA A 371 6.85 -31.80 10.07
N HIS A 372 5.81 -31.60 10.89
CA HIS A 372 4.43 -31.63 10.41
C HIS A 372 4.14 -30.51 9.42
N GLN A 373 4.59 -29.26 9.69
CA GLN A 373 4.43 -28.16 8.74
C GLN A 373 5.21 -28.35 7.45
N ALA A 374 6.42 -28.90 7.51
CA ALA A 374 7.18 -29.26 6.31
C ALA A 374 6.46 -30.35 5.48
N ALA A 375 5.79 -31.30 6.14
CA ALA A 375 4.95 -32.29 5.46
C ALA A 375 3.72 -31.64 4.80
N ASN A 376 3.07 -30.69 5.45
CA ASN A 376 1.95 -29.93 4.88
C ASN A 376 2.37 -29.13 3.65
N GLN A 377 3.55 -28.48 3.68
CA GLN A 377 4.12 -27.78 2.50
C GLN A 377 4.42 -28.75 1.34
N ALA A 378 4.92 -29.95 1.66
CA ALA A 378 5.21 -30.97 0.66
C ALA A 378 3.96 -31.65 0.08
N LEU A 379 2.86 -31.71 0.84
CA LEU A 379 1.61 -32.35 0.42
C LEU A 379 0.91 -31.55 -0.69
N HIS A 380 0.79 -30.24 -0.51
CA HIS A 380 0.18 -29.33 -1.48
C HIS A 380 1.09 -28.10 -1.70
N PRO A 381 2.22 -28.26 -2.40
CA PRO A 381 3.11 -27.16 -2.68
C PRO A 381 2.51 -26.20 -3.70
N THR A 382 2.83 -24.92 -3.58
CA THR A 382 2.51 -23.94 -4.63
C THR A 382 3.35 -24.25 -5.86
N ARG A 383 2.75 -24.85 -6.89
CA ARG A 383 3.42 -25.24 -8.13
C ARG A 383 2.97 -24.34 -9.27
N VAL A 384 3.93 -23.94 -10.10
CA VAL A 384 3.63 -23.27 -11.37
C VAL A 384 3.06 -24.31 -12.34
N PRO A 385 1.83 -24.11 -12.85
CA PRO A 385 1.25 -25.03 -13.84
C PRO A 385 2.05 -25.03 -15.14
N GLU A 386 2.08 -26.18 -15.82
CA GLU A 386 2.69 -26.25 -17.17
C GLU A 386 1.94 -25.34 -18.15
N MET A 387 2.71 -24.60 -18.95
CA MET A 387 2.16 -23.85 -20.08
C MET A 387 1.98 -24.80 -21.27
N THR A 388 0.76 -24.90 -21.77
CA THR A 388 0.43 -25.69 -22.98
C THR A 388 0.01 -24.76 -24.10
N ASP A 389 -1.28 -24.44 -24.19
CA ASP A 389 -1.87 -23.67 -25.28
C ASP A 389 -2.06 -22.18 -24.94
N ALA A 390 -1.92 -21.81 -23.66
CA ALA A 390 -2.10 -20.46 -23.18
C ALA A 390 -0.99 -20.08 -22.17
N ILE A 391 -0.68 -18.79 -22.09
CA ILE A 391 0.22 -18.27 -21.09
C ILE A 391 -0.47 -18.37 -19.72
N ARG A 392 0.25 -18.96 -18.75
CA ARG A 392 -0.19 -19.05 -17.36
C ARG A 392 0.29 -17.84 -16.58
N PRO A 393 -0.58 -17.08 -15.90
CA PRO A 393 -0.18 -15.92 -15.11
C PRO A 393 0.83 -16.29 -14.03
N GLN A 394 0.72 -17.49 -13.44
CA GLN A 394 1.65 -18.03 -12.46
C GLN A 394 3.08 -18.14 -13.03
N ALA A 395 3.20 -18.60 -14.29
CA ALA A 395 4.50 -18.73 -14.96
C ALA A 395 5.13 -17.36 -15.27
N VAL A 396 4.30 -16.36 -15.60
CA VAL A 396 4.77 -14.97 -15.80
C VAL A 396 5.40 -14.42 -14.52
N LEU A 397 4.72 -14.61 -13.38
CA LEU A 397 5.16 -14.08 -12.08
C LEU A 397 6.38 -14.82 -11.51
N ASP A 398 6.42 -16.14 -11.65
CA ASP A 398 7.58 -16.95 -11.28
C ASP A 398 8.81 -16.57 -12.15
N TYR A 399 8.62 -16.39 -13.46
CA TYR A 399 9.71 -15.97 -14.34
C TYR A 399 10.16 -14.54 -14.03
N LEU A 400 9.23 -13.60 -13.81
CA LEU A 400 9.57 -12.24 -13.39
C LEU A 400 10.41 -12.26 -12.11
N GLY A 401 10.05 -13.10 -11.15
CA GLY A 401 10.81 -13.27 -9.92
C GLY A 401 12.25 -13.76 -10.18
N LYS A 402 12.42 -14.75 -11.06
CA LYS A 402 13.74 -15.23 -11.47
C LYS A 402 14.54 -14.18 -12.22
N ALA A 403 13.92 -13.46 -13.14
CA ALA A 403 14.57 -12.42 -13.95
C ALA A 403 14.97 -11.18 -13.14
N THR A 404 14.35 -10.96 -11.98
CA THR A 404 14.66 -9.85 -11.07
C THR A 404 15.36 -10.29 -9.78
N ASP A 405 15.78 -11.56 -9.68
CA ASP A 405 16.32 -12.16 -8.45
C ASP A 405 15.44 -11.89 -7.21
N GLY A 406 14.11 -11.78 -7.41
CA GLY A 406 13.17 -11.42 -6.36
C GLY A 406 13.32 -10.00 -5.81
N GLN A 407 14.03 -9.11 -6.48
CA GLN A 407 14.38 -7.78 -5.95
C GLN A 407 13.47 -6.64 -6.44
N ALA A 408 12.46 -6.91 -7.28
CA ALA A 408 11.57 -5.85 -7.73
C ALA A 408 10.54 -5.46 -6.66
N TYR A 409 10.19 -4.18 -6.57
CA TYR A 409 8.93 -3.77 -5.96
C TYR A 409 7.78 -4.20 -6.87
N ILE A 410 6.84 -4.94 -6.31
CA ILE A 410 5.65 -5.43 -7.02
C ILE A 410 4.45 -4.60 -6.58
N VAL A 411 3.90 -3.84 -7.51
CA VAL A 411 2.70 -3.05 -7.27
C VAL A 411 1.54 -3.72 -7.98
N THR A 412 0.52 -4.14 -7.25
CA THR A 412 -0.63 -4.80 -7.88
C THR A 412 -1.86 -3.92 -7.89
N ASP A 413 -2.63 -3.97 -8.97
CA ASP A 413 -4.04 -3.61 -8.95
C ASP A 413 -4.85 -4.71 -8.25
N VAL A 414 -6.17 -4.58 -8.16
CA VAL A 414 -7.02 -5.50 -7.42
C VAL A 414 -7.76 -6.48 -8.34
N GLY A 415 -7.62 -7.78 -8.04
CA GLY A 415 -8.23 -8.86 -8.80
C GLY A 415 -7.43 -10.15 -8.72
N GLN A 416 -7.63 -11.06 -9.68
CA GLN A 416 -6.91 -12.34 -9.75
C GLN A 416 -5.39 -12.13 -9.83
N HIS A 417 -4.93 -11.16 -10.61
CA HIS A 417 -3.51 -10.82 -10.78
C HIS A 417 -2.83 -10.45 -9.45
N GLN A 418 -3.54 -9.80 -8.53
CA GLN A 418 -3.08 -9.50 -7.17
C GLN A 418 -2.80 -10.79 -6.39
N MET A 419 -3.71 -11.75 -6.46
CA MET A 419 -3.57 -13.02 -5.75
C MET A 419 -2.48 -13.89 -6.37
N TRP A 420 -2.40 -13.96 -7.70
CA TRP A 420 -1.30 -14.68 -8.37
C TRP A 420 0.06 -14.05 -8.03
N ALA A 421 0.16 -12.72 -7.98
CA ALA A 421 1.39 -12.07 -7.54
C ALA A 421 1.76 -12.46 -6.10
N ALA A 422 0.77 -12.47 -5.19
CA ALA A 422 0.98 -12.85 -3.80
C ALA A 422 1.41 -14.33 -3.63
N GLN A 423 0.95 -15.23 -4.53
CA GLN A 423 1.22 -16.67 -4.45
C GLN A 423 2.52 -17.10 -5.16
N TYR A 424 2.89 -16.42 -6.27
CA TYR A 424 3.92 -16.95 -7.19
C TYR A 424 5.15 -16.06 -7.36
N TYR A 425 5.12 -14.78 -6.96
CA TYR A 425 6.32 -13.96 -6.96
C TYR A 425 7.16 -14.26 -5.70
N PRO A 426 8.49 -14.52 -5.82
CA PRO A 426 9.35 -14.89 -4.69
C PRO A 426 9.84 -13.65 -3.91
N TYR A 427 8.99 -13.06 -3.08
CA TYR A 427 9.31 -11.89 -2.28
C TYR A 427 10.47 -12.11 -1.31
N GLN A 428 11.39 -11.15 -1.20
CA GLN A 428 12.64 -11.26 -0.45
C GLN A 428 12.78 -10.27 0.71
N PHE A 429 12.04 -9.15 0.68
CA PHE A 429 12.15 -8.10 1.69
C PHE A 429 10.79 -7.47 2.05
N PRO A 430 10.67 -6.88 3.27
CA PRO A 430 9.42 -6.28 3.74
C PRO A 430 9.07 -5.02 2.94
N GLY A 431 7.76 -4.79 2.74
CA GLY A 431 7.28 -3.64 1.99
C GLY A 431 7.45 -3.74 0.48
N GLN A 432 7.90 -4.88 -0.02
CA GLN A 432 8.08 -5.15 -1.46
C GLN A 432 6.75 -5.30 -2.20
N ASN A 433 5.71 -5.78 -1.53
CA ASN A 433 4.36 -5.93 -2.08
C ASN A 433 3.53 -4.67 -1.79
N LEU A 434 3.24 -3.89 -2.81
CA LEU A 434 2.40 -2.70 -2.73
C LEU A 434 1.03 -3.00 -3.36
N THR A 435 -0.03 -2.90 -2.57
CA THR A 435 -1.37 -3.21 -3.06
C THR A 435 -2.43 -2.52 -2.21
N SER A 436 -3.64 -2.36 -2.72
CA SER A 436 -4.81 -1.98 -1.93
C SER A 436 -5.36 -3.22 -1.24
N GLY A 437 -4.83 -3.53 -0.05
CA GLY A 437 -5.14 -4.77 0.67
C GLY A 437 -6.47 -4.72 1.42
N GLY A 438 -6.77 -3.59 2.06
CA GLY A 438 -7.96 -3.43 2.90
C GLY A 438 -9.20 -2.95 2.14
N LEU A 439 -9.08 -1.90 1.33
CA LEU A 439 -10.22 -1.36 0.58
C LEU A 439 -10.49 -2.12 -0.73
N GLY A 440 -9.47 -2.71 -1.33
CA GLY A 440 -9.62 -3.46 -2.58
C GLY A 440 -9.90 -2.57 -3.79
N THR A 441 -9.16 -1.47 -3.92
CA THR A 441 -9.39 -0.43 -4.92
C THR A 441 -8.87 -0.84 -6.30
N MET A 442 -9.75 -1.13 -7.25
CA MET A 442 -9.38 -1.20 -8.67
C MET A 442 -8.97 0.18 -9.18
N GLY A 443 -7.94 0.24 -10.02
CA GLY A 443 -7.33 1.49 -10.49
C GLY A 443 -6.22 2.03 -9.58
N TYR A 444 -5.88 1.32 -8.51
CA TYR A 444 -4.73 1.62 -7.64
C TYR A 444 -3.39 1.40 -8.37
N GLY A 445 -3.29 0.33 -9.15
CA GLY A 445 -2.02 -0.21 -9.64
C GLY A 445 -1.20 0.75 -10.48
N VAL A 446 -1.78 1.41 -11.51
CA VAL A 446 -1.04 2.31 -12.39
C VAL A 446 -0.44 3.51 -11.63
N PRO A 447 -1.24 4.33 -10.94
CA PRO A 447 -0.70 5.50 -10.24
C PRO A 447 0.22 5.13 -9.07
N ALA A 448 -0.07 4.07 -8.33
CA ALA A 448 0.82 3.63 -7.24
C ALA A 448 2.18 3.14 -7.76
N THR A 449 2.22 2.45 -8.91
CA THR A 449 3.47 2.07 -9.59
C THR A 449 4.28 3.31 -9.98
N ILE A 450 3.62 4.35 -10.50
CA ILE A 450 4.26 5.62 -10.83
C ILE A 450 4.81 6.29 -9.56
N GLY A 451 4.01 6.36 -8.50
CA GLY A 451 4.43 6.92 -7.21
C GLY A 451 5.63 6.18 -6.60
N ALA A 452 5.61 4.84 -6.62
CA ALA A 452 6.70 3.99 -6.17
C ALA A 452 8.00 4.25 -6.98
N ALA A 453 7.88 4.45 -8.30
CA ALA A 453 9.02 4.71 -9.17
C ALA A 453 9.74 6.05 -8.88
N PHE A 454 9.07 7.02 -8.26
CA PHE A 454 9.74 8.25 -7.78
C PHE A 454 10.61 8.03 -6.54
N ALA A 455 10.39 6.94 -5.81
CA ALA A 455 11.08 6.64 -4.55
C ALA A 455 12.07 5.49 -4.64
N ALA A 456 11.88 4.58 -5.60
CA ALA A 456 12.70 3.39 -5.75
C ALA A 456 14.11 3.73 -6.26
N ASP A 457 15.09 2.98 -5.80
CA ASP A 457 16.47 3.06 -6.29
C ASP A 457 16.68 2.18 -7.54
N GLU A 458 17.83 2.34 -8.19
CA GLU A 458 18.18 1.61 -9.42
C GLU A 458 18.30 0.09 -9.22
N LYS A 459 18.46 -0.39 -7.99
CA LYS A 459 18.63 -1.82 -7.69
C LYS A 459 17.29 -2.55 -7.59
N HIS A 460 16.23 -1.82 -7.30
CA HIS A 460 14.92 -2.37 -7.07
C HIS A 460 13.94 -1.84 -8.14
N PRO A 461 13.85 -2.50 -9.30
CA PRO A 461 12.91 -2.08 -10.33
C PRO A 461 11.47 -2.13 -9.81
N VAL A 462 10.64 -1.20 -10.28
CA VAL A 462 9.22 -1.16 -9.93
C VAL A 462 8.40 -1.76 -11.05
N VAL A 463 7.64 -2.83 -10.74
CA VAL A 463 6.81 -3.53 -11.71
C VAL A 463 5.36 -3.53 -11.24
N GLY A 464 4.48 -2.91 -12.04
CA GLY A 464 3.03 -2.94 -11.86
C GLY A 464 2.44 -4.22 -12.48
N ILE A 465 1.70 -5.01 -11.69
CA ILE A 465 0.95 -6.18 -12.16
C ILE A 465 -0.53 -5.81 -12.14
N ILE A 466 -1.13 -5.66 -13.30
CA ILE A 466 -2.42 -4.99 -13.45
C ILE A 466 -3.34 -5.84 -14.32
N GLY A 467 -4.63 -5.90 -13.99
CA GLY A 467 -5.64 -6.49 -14.86
C GLY A 467 -6.13 -5.50 -15.92
N ASP A 468 -6.67 -6.02 -17.02
CA ASP A 468 -7.24 -5.23 -18.10
C ASP A 468 -8.32 -4.24 -17.65
N GLY A 469 -9.16 -4.64 -16.69
CA GLY A 469 -10.18 -3.77 -16.09
C GLY A 469 -9.59 -2.65 -15.25
N GLY A 470 -8.66 -2.96 -14.34
CA GLY A 470 -8.01 -1.97 -13.47
C GLY A 470 -7.17 -0.96 -14.26
N PHE A 471 -6.47 -1.43 -15.29
CA PHE A 471 -5.68 -0.56 -16.17
C PHE A 471 -6.54 0.52 -16.85
N GLN A 472 -7.76 0.18 -17.29
CA GLN A 472 -8.66 1.14 -17.93
C GLN A 472 -9.13 2.27 -17.00
N MET A 473 -9.12 2.05 -15.68
CA MET A 473 -9.61 3.05 -14.73
C MET A 473 -8.66 4.25 -14.54
N THR A 474 -7.35 4.03 -14.72
CA THR A 474 -6.32 5.05 -14.40
C THR A 474 -5.17 5.13 -15.41
N ASN A 475 -5.33 4.56 -16.61
CA ASN A 475 -4.28 4.55 -17.63
C ASN A 475 -3.84 5.94 -18.11
N GLN A 476 -4.68 6.98 -17.94
CA GLN A 476 -4.32 8.36 -18.26
C GLN A 476 -3.07 8.84 -17.52
N GLU A 477 -2.75 8.24 -16.37
CA GLU A 477 -1.57 8.60 -15.60
C GLU A 477 -0.26 8.19 -16.29
N LEU A 478 -0.27 7.27 -17.25
CA LEU A 478 0.90 6.93 -18.07
C LEU A 478 1.48 8.15 -18.80
N ASN A 479 0.62 9.12 -19.13
CA ASN A 479 1.01 10.31 -19.88
C ASN A 479 2.07 11.20 -19.17
N ILE A 480 2.25 11.03 -17.84
CA ILE A 480 3.23 11.82 -17.10
C ILE A 480 4.63 11.18 -17.07
N ILE A 481 4.74 9.89 -17.31
CA ILE A 481 5.96 9.10 -17.11
C ILE A 481 7.14 9.66 -17.89
N GLN A 482 6.94 9.90 -19.20
CA GLN A 482 8.00 10.45 -20.06
C GLN A 482 8.43 11.87 -19.62
N HIS A 483 7.47 12.69 -19.16
CA HIS A 483 7.75 14.06 -18.72
C HIS A 483 8.67 14.09 -17.50
N TYR A 484 8.47 13.16 -16.56
CA TYR A 484 9.28 13.09 -15.33
C TYR A 484 10.48 12.14 -15.43
N GLY A 485 10.67 11.44 -16.55
CA GLY A 485 11.82 10.58 -16.80
C GLY A 485 11.93 9.36 -15.89
N ILE A 486 10.82 8.89 -15.33
CA ILE A 486 10.77 7.68 -14.51
C ILE A 486 10.59 6.42 -15.38
N GLN A 487 11.00 5.26 -14.89
CA GLN A 487 11.11 4.03 -15.68
C GLN A 487 10.33 2.82 -15.12
N PRO A 488 9.07 2.98 -14.67
CA PRO A 488 8.31 1.84 -14.21
C PRO A 488 8.02 0.85 -15.33
N LYS A 489 7.88 -0.43 -14.97
CA LYS A 489 7.42 -1.48 -15.86
C LYS A 489 5.98 -1.87 -15.49
N PHE A 490 5.19 -2.24 -16.48
CA PHE A 490 3.81 -2.69 -16.27
C PHE A 490 3.56 -3.99 -17.02
N ILE A 491 2.98 -4.96 -16.36
CA ILE A 491 2.46 -6.18 -16.97
C ILE A 491 0.95 -6.15 -16.85
N ILE A 492 0.24 -6.10 -17.99
CA ILE A 492 -1.20 -6.23 -18.04
C ILE A 492 -1.52 -7.71 -18.25
N LEU A 493 -2.04 -8.38 -17.22
CA LEU A 493 -2.60 -9.71 -17.35
C LEU A 493 -4.02 -9.60 -17.91
N ASN A 494 -4.13 -9.70 -19.23
CA ASN A 494 -5.39 -9.49 -19.97
C ASN A 494 -6.12 -10.83 -20.18
N ASN A 495 -7.22 -11.02 -19.48
CA ASN A 495 -8.13 -12.16 -19.66
C ASN A 495 -9.48 -11.76 -20.26
N THR A 496 -9.65 -10.49 -20.65
CA THR A 496 -10.87 -9.92 -21.26
C THR A 496 -12.11 -9.90 -20.35
N VAL A 497 -11.92 -10.11 -19.06
CA VAL A 497 -13.01 -10.18 -18.07
C VAL A 497 -12.63 -9.50 -16.75
N LEU A 498 -13.59 -9.14 -15.93
CA LEU A 498 -13.39 -8.83 -14.52
C LEU A 498 -13.14 -10.14 -13.77
N GLY A 499 -11.89 -10.63 -13.84
CA GLY A 499 -11.53 -12.02 -13.55
C GLY A 499 -11.98 -12.56 -12.20
N MET A 500 -11.82 -11.81 -11.11
CA MET A 500 -12.27 -12.24 -9.78
C MET A 500 -13.82 -12.32 -9.72
N VAL A 501 -14.52 -11.35 -10.30
CA VAL A 501 -15.99 -11.34 -10.37
C VAL A 501 -16.49 -12.51 -11.24
N HIS A 502 -15.84 -12.73 -12.37
CA HIS A 502 -16.14 -13.84 -13.28
C HIS A 502 -15.94 -15.20 -12.59
N GLN A 503 -14.83 -15.39 -11.85
CA GLN A 503 -14.57 -16.60 -11.06
C GLN A 503 -15.67 -16.84 -10.02
N TRP A 504 -16.13 -15.79 -9.31
CA TRP A 504 -17.19 -15.91 -8.32
C TRP A 504 -18.57 -16.19 -8.96
N GLN A 505 -18.85 -15.61 -10.13
CA GLN A 505 -20.07 -15.91 -10.87
C GLN A 505 -20.10 -17.37 -11.34
N HIS A 506 -18.95 -17.92 -11.73
CA HIS A 506 -18.83 -19.35 -11.99
C HIS A 506 -19.10 -20.17 -10.72
N ALA A 507 -18.40 -19.88 -9.62
CA ALA A 507 -18.45 -20.69 -8.40
C ALA A 507 -19.83 -20.66 -7.71
N PHE A 508 -20.49 -19.48 -7.67
CA PHE A 508 -21.67 -19.28 -6.84
C PHE A 508 -22.95 -18.92 -7.60
N TYR A 509 -22.87 -18.60 -8.89
CA TYR A 509 -24.01 -18.12 -9.67
C TYR A 509 -24.29 -18.93 -10.95
N SER A 510 -23.80 -20.18 -11.01
CA SER A 510 -24.07 -21.13 -12.11
C SER A 510 -23.79 -20.53 -13.49
N ASP A 511 -22.60 -19.97 -13.68
CA ASP A 511 -22.10 -19.38 -14.95
C ASP A 511 -22.94 -18.21 -15.48
N ARG A 512 -23.70 -17.53 -14.63
CA ARG A 512 -24.41 -16.32 -15.02
C ARG A 512 -23.46 -15.11 -14.99
N TYR A 513 -22.68 -14.94 -16.06
CA TYR A 513 -21.66 -13.88 -16.22
C TYR A 513 -22.30 -12.53 -16.54
N SER A 514 -22.92 -11.91 -15.52
CA SER A 514 -23.59 -10.63 -15.70
C SER A 514 -22.58 -9.48 -15.66
N HIS A 515 -22.36 -8.82 -16.79
CA HIS A 515 -21.53 -7.62 -16.94
C HIS A 515 -20.09 -7.76 -16.42
N SER A 516 -19.54 -8.96 -16.45
CA SER A 516 -18.14 -9.24 -16.08
C SER A 516 -17.23 -9.54 -17.27
N GLU A 517 -17.77 -9.63 -18.48
CA GLU A 517 -17.03 -9.81 -19.72
C GLU A 517 -17.00 -8.52 -20.53
N PHE A 518 -15.83 -8.11 -21.00
CA PHE A 518 -15.66 -6.90 -21.80
C PHE A 518 -16.01 -7.11 -23.28
N GLY A 519 -15.89 -8.35 -23.78
CA GLY A 519 -16.14 -8.67 -25.19
C GLY A 519 -15.24 -7.87 -26.13
N SER A 520 -15.85 -7.18 -27.10
CA SER A 520 -15.14 -6.34 -28.08
C SER A 520 -14.92 -4.89 -27.62
N SER A 521 -15.22 -4.55 -26.35
CA SER A 521 -15.11 -3.17 -25.85
C SER A 521 -13.73 -2.82 -25.29
N LEU A 522 -12.80 -3.78 -25.19
CA LEU A 522 -11.43 -3.51 -24.76
C LEU A 522 -10.67 -2.69 -25.81
N PRO A 523 -9.91 -1.69 -25.39
CA PRO A 523 -8.99 -0.99 -26.27
C PRO A 523 -7.82 -1.87 -26.68
N ASP A 524 -7.13 -1.49 -27.74
CA ASP A 524 -5.80 -2.01 -28.05
C ASP A 524 -4.81 -1.37 -27.03
N PHE A 525 -4.42 -2.12 -26.02
CA PHE A 525 -3.58 -1.60 -24.92
C PHE A 525 -2.18 -1.18 -25.38
N VAL A 526 -1.64 -1.81 -26.42
CA VAL A 526 -0.35 -1.43 -27.01
C VAL A 526 -0.47 -0.03 -27.62
N LYS A 527 -1.42 0.18 -28.54
CA LYS A 527 -1.62 1.49 -29.16
C LYS A 527 -1.99 2.58 -28.16
N LEU A 528 -2.80 2.23 -27.15
CA LEU A 528 -3.16 3.17 -26.07
C LEU A 528 -1.93 3.61 -25.28
N SER A 529 -1.09 2.68 -24.87
CA SER A 529 0.14 2.98 -24.12
C SER A 529 1.12 3.80 -24.94
N GLU A 530 1.31 3.47 -26.22
CA GLU A 530 2.17 4.23 -27.14
C GLU A 530 1.63 5.65 -27.38
N ALA A 531 0.31 5.83 -27.50
CA ALA A 531 -0.32 7.15 -27.62
C ALA A 531 -0.13 8.00 -26.35
N LEU A 532 0.04 7.37 -25.17
CA LEU A 532 0.36 8.02 -23.91
C LEU A 532 1.87 8.18 -23.66
N GLY A 533 2.71 7.81 -24.64
CA GLY A 533 4.15 8.03 -24.63
C GLY A 533 4.96 6.92 -23.95
N VAL A 534 4.38 5.73 -23.74
CA VAL A 534 5.06 4.60 -23.12
C VAL A 534 5.24 3.47 -24.14
N LYS A 535 6.47 2.95 -24.28
CA LYS A 535 6.77 1.77 -25.12
C LYS A 535 5.88 0.59 -24.67
N ALA A 536 5.31 -0.12 -25.64
CA ALA A 536 4.47 -1.27 -25.33
C ALA A 536 4.67 -2.43 -26.30
N ALA A 537 4.38 -3.64 -25.84
CA ALA A 537 4.29 -4.84 -26.64
C ALA A 537 3.19 -5.76 -26.11
N LYS A 538 2.80 -6.74 -26.94
CA LYS A 538 1.83 -7.77 -26.61
C LYS A 538 2.43 -9.14 -26.84
N VAL A 539 2.25 -10.06 -25.91
CA VAL A 539 2.60 -11.46 -26.03
C VAL A 539 1.36 -12.35 -25.88
N THR A 540 1.24 -13.33 -26.77
CA THR A 540 0.08 -14.26 -26.82
C THR A 540 0.54 -15.72 -26.90
N ASP A 541 1.77 -15.97 -27.37
CA ASP A 541 2.33 -17.31 -27.48
C ASP A 541 3.13 -17.65 -26.20
N PRO A 542 2.85 -18.79 -25.55
CA PRO A 542 3.64 -19.25 -24.41
C PRO A 542 5.13 -19.33 -24.66
N ALA A 543 5.57 -19.66 -25.87
CA ALA A 543 6.97 -19.77 -26.23
C ALA A 543 7.73 -18.44 -26.20
N ASP A 544 7.03 -17.32 -26.42
CA ASP A 544 7.61 -15.99 -26.48
C ASP A 544 7.56 -15.25 -25.12
N MET A 545 6.87 -15.78 -24.12
CA MET A 545 6.61 -15.09 -22.85
C MET A 545 7.87 -14.65 -22.14
N GLN A 546 8.87 -15.53 -22.02
CA GLN A 546 10.13 -15.22 -21.32
C GLN A 546 10.91 -14.10 -22.04
N ALA A 547 11.03 -14.22 -23.37
CA ALA A 547 11.71 -13.21 -24.17
C ALA A 547 11.03 -11.83 -24.08
N ALA A 548 9.69 -11.81 -24.02
CA ALA A 548 8.94 -10.56 -23.86
C ALA A 548 9.17 -9.91 -22.49
N VAL A 549 9.23 -10.69 -21.41
CA VAL A 549 9.56 -10.18 -20.07
C VAL A 549 10.99 -9.66 -20.02
N ASP A 550 11.97 -10.38 -20.62
CA ASP A 550 13.36 -9.95 -20.70
C ASP A 550 13.51 -8.65 -21.49
N GLU A 551 12.82 -8.51 -22.64
CA GLU A 551 12.80 -7.26 -23.42
C GLU A 551 12.25 -6.09 -22.59
N MET A 552 11.13 -6.29 -21.88
CA MET A 552 10.54 -5.29 -21.01
C MET A 552 11.53 -4.83 -19.93
N LEU A 553 12.17 -5.78 -19.24
CA LEU A 553 13.11 -5.48 -18.15
C LEU A 553 14.38 -4.78 -18.65
N ALA A 554 14.90 -5.20 -19.81
CA ALA A 554 16.11 -4.64 -20.39
C ALA A 554 15.92 -3.27 -21.06
N TYR A 555 14.68 -2.88 -21.35
CA TYR A 555 14.40 -1.60 -22.01
C TYR A 555 14.73 -0.42 -21.08
N ASP A 556 15.54 0.52 -21.57
CA ASP A 556 15.89 1.75 -20.85
C ASP A 556 14.74 2.77 -20.99
N GLY A 557 13.79 2.71 -20.08
CA GLY A 557 12.57 3.53 -20.05
C GLY A 557 11.36 2.78 -19.49
N ALA A 558 10.24 3.45 -19.44
CA ALA A 558 8.98 2.82 -19.04
C ALA A 558 8.46 1.87 -20.13
N TYR A 559 7.83 0.77 -19.71
CA TYR A 559 7.36 -0.25 -20.63
C TYR A 559 6.04 -0.86 -20.17
N VAL A 560 5.13 -1.09 -21.09
CA VAL A 560 3.88 -1.83 -20.86
C VAL A 560 3.91 -3.14 -21.67
N LEU A 561 3.86 -4.28 -20.99
CA LEU A 561 3.74 -5.60 -21.59
C LEU A 561 2.32 -6.13 -21.38
N GLU A 562 1.54 -6.22 -22.46
CA GLU A 562 0.25 -6.91 -22.45
C GLU A 562 0.47 -8.41 -22.62
N VAL A 563 0.05 -9.21 -21.64
CA VAL A 563 0.10 -10.68 -21.66
C VAL A 563 -1.32 -11.20 -21.76
N LEU A 564 -1.65 -11.87 -22.88
CA LEU A 564 -2.96 -12.49 -23.04
C LEU A 564 -3.00 -13.83 -22.30
N ILE A 565 -3.96 -13.97 -21.38
CA ILE A 565 -4.17 -15.18 -20.59
C ILE A 565 -5.59 -15.72 -20.78
N ASP A 566 -5.82 -16.97 -20.37
CA ASP A 566 -7.14 -17.60 -20.48
C ASP A 566 -8.14 -16.94 -19.50
N LYS A 567 -9.33 -16.62 -19.98
CA LYS A 567 -10.41 -16.03 -19.14
C LYS A 567 -10.96 -16.99 -18.08
N TYR A 568 -10.74 -18.28 -18.24
CA TYR A 568 -11.15 -19.31 -17.27
C TYR A 568 -10.05 -19.68 -16.27
N GLU A 569 -8.87 -19.06 -16.38
CA GLU A 569 -7.82 -19.25 -15.39
C GLU A 569 -8.29 -18.75 -14.01
N ARG A 570 -8.08 -19.55 -12.97
CA ARG A 570 -8.60 -19.28 -11.64
C ARG A 570 -7.48 -19.12 -10.62
N VAL A 571 -7.76 -18.33 -9.61
CA VAL A 571 -6.93 -18.29 -8.41
C VAL A 571 -7.32 -19.48 -7.54
N THR A 572 -6.38 -20.38 -7.35
CA THR A 572 -6.48 -21.55 -6.47
C THR A 572 -5.16 -21.71 -5.68
N PRO A 573 -5.21 -22.30 -4.49
CA PRO A 573 -6.39 -22.72 -3.74
C PRO A 573 -7.24 -21.53 -3.25
N MET A 574 -8.49 -21.79 -2.86
CA MET A 574 -9.39 -20.77 -2.32
C MET A 574 -10.22 -21.34 -1.17
N VAL A 575 -10.32 -20.60 -0.08
CA VAL A 575 -11.31 -20.84 1.00
C VAL A 575 -12.56 -20.02 0.66
N PRO A 576 -13.73 -20.63 0.42
CA PRO A 576 -14.96 -19.89 0.18
C PRO A 576 -15.34 -19.00 1.38
N SER A 577 -15.96 -17.86 1.11
CA SER A 577 -16.37 -16.92 2.16
C SER A 577 -17.27 -17.61 3.22
N GLY A 578 -16.97 -17.38 4.49
CA GLY A 578 -17.70 -17.97 5.62
C GLY A 578 -17.30 -19.42 5.96
N LYS A 579 -16.34 -19.99 5.24
CA LYS A 579 -15.79 -21.32 5.53
C LYS A 579 -14.56 -21.23 6.45
N ALA A 580 -14.25 -22.33 7.16
CA ALA A 580 -13.03 -22.45 7.93
C ALA A 580 -11.80 -22.57 7.00
N ASN A 581 -10.63 -22.17 7.50
CA ASN A 581 -9.42 -22.09 6.67
C ASN A 581 -8.97 -23.44 6.08
N ASN A 582 -9.36 -24.57 6.68
CA ASN A 582 -9.09 -25.91 6.15
C ASN A 582 -10.09 -26.38 5.06
N GLU A 583 -11.17 -25.64 4.84
CA GLU A 583 -12.15 -25.96 3.79
C GLU A 583 -11.73 -25.35 2.45
N MET A 584 -10.53 -25.72 1.98
CA MET A 584 -9.93 -25.19 0.75
C MET A 584 -10.41 -25.94 -0.48
N GLU A 585 -10.71 -25.21 -1.55
CA GLU A 585 -11.02 -25.73 -2.88
C GLU A 585 -9.84 -25.54 -3.82
N GLY A 586 -9.71 -26.43 -4.82
CA GLY A 586 -8.69 -26.31 -5.87
C GLY A 586 -7.26 -26.63 -5.39
N LEU A 587 -7.11 -27.47 -4.37
CA LEU A 587 -5.80 -28.03 -3.98
C LEU A 587 -5.29 -28.97 -5.07
N SER A 588 -4.04 -28.85 -5.46
CA SER A 588 -3.34 -29.65 -6.48
C SER A 588 -2.42 -30.70 -5.87
#